data_0239079b154584b3bc742c3422d2fa80
#
_entry.id   0239079b154584b3bc742c3422d2fa80
#
_cell.length_a   1.000
_cell.length_b   1.000
_cell.length_c   1.000
_cell.angle_alpha   90.00
_cell.angle_beta   90.00
_cell.angle_gamma   90.00
#
_symmetry.space_group_name_H-M   'P 1'
#
loop_
_entity.id
_entity.type
_entity.pdbx_description
1 polymer ?
#
loop_
_entity_poly.entity_id
_entity_poly.type
_entity_poly.pdbx_seq_one_letter_code
_entity_poly.pdbx_strand_id
1 'polypeptide(L)'
;MNKTTLSLPPHSNGVTLSLNELVHYKNHSLQWLPPSQSVWSKMNGSHQSRQKGRGMDFSEVRQYQPGDDIRSIDWRVTARTGKPHTKLYNEEREQPTMLFIDVSDTMRFGSQLLFKSVQAAHFASLLSWITLAAKDRVGGIIFDGLSTLDCKPSSRQKSVLQFMQSIIEQHNTNSDSEPLDTAQQTSSFAKGLSQLQRLCPKGSEIVIISDFYALTDECKAIFSQLSKHNRLQFVMISDPLEQGSTRFNGTEYVSDNKRSAWLDFSSSSTKKALEQQANLHKAYVQNMAMQLSIQLHCLSSGLPLLSQLTSSQDPSQQDKGAK
;
A
#
# COMPACT_ATOMS: atom_id res chain seq x y z
N MET A 1 10.44 28.54 5.79
CA MET A 1 9.82 27.22 5.58
C MET A 1 9.61 27.03 4.09
N ASN A 2 10.46 26.23 3.44
CA ASN A 2 10.36 25.97 2.00
C ASN A 2 9.04 25.22 1.75
N LYS A 3 8.13 25.85 1.03
CA LYS A 3 7.02 25.16 0.36
C LYS A 3 7.66 24.28 -0.74
N THR A 4 8.07 23.08 -0.38
CA THR A 4 8.34 22.05 -1.38
C THR A 4 7.00 21.81 -2.06
N THR A 5 6.83 22.33 -3.26
CA THR A 5 5.69 22.03 -4.13
C THR A 5 5.67 20.51 -4.25
N LEU A 6 4.67 19.87 -3.65
CA LEU A 6 4.45 18.43 -3.70
C LEU A 6 4.00 18.09 -5.14
N SER A 7 4.98 18.09 -6.04
CA SER A 7 4.82 17.83 -7.46
C SER A 7 4.97 16.33 -7.73
N LEU A 8 4.57 15.91 -8.92
CA LEU A 8 4.89 14.58 -9.43
C LEU A 8 6.42 14.37 -9.49
N PRO A 9 6.87 13.12 -9.43
CA PRO A 9 8.27 12.79 -9.70
C PRO A 9 8.75 13.39 -11.03
N PRO A 10 10.02 13.79 -11.15
CA PRO A 10 10.57 14.24 -12.41
C PRO A 10 10.37 13.20 -13.51
N HIS A 11 10.01 13.67 -14.70
CA HIS A 11 9.75 12.82 -15.89
C HIS A 11 8.50 11.92 -15.82
N SER A 12 7.63 12.09 -14.82
CA SER A 12 6.34 11.41 -14.79
C SER A 12 5.39 12.01 -15.82
N ASN A 13 4.83 11.17 -16.70
CA ASN A 13 3.80 11.56 -17.66
C ASN A 13 2.38 11.12 -17.24
N GLY A 14 2.28 10.39 -16.12
CA GLY A 14 1.02 9.90 -15.58
C GLY A 14 0.44 8.65 -16.25
N VAL A 15 1.00 8.20 -17.36
CA VAL A 15 0.49 7.08 -18.19
C VAL A 15 1.44 5.91 -18.21
N THR A 16 2.71 6.16 -18.51
CA THR A 16 3.77 5.14 -18.54
C THR A 16 4.67 5.27 -17.33
N LEU A 17 5.27 4.18 -16.92
CA LEU A 17 6.21 4.14 -15.79
C LEU A 17 7.66 4.15 -16.26
N SER A 18 8.52 4.83 -15.52
CA SER A 18 9.96 4.83 -15.68
C SER A 18 10.68 4.51 -14.36
N LEU A 19 11.88 3.92 -14.46
CA LEU A 19 12.67 3.60 -13.27
C LEU A 19 13.08 4.85 -12.47
N ASN A 20 13.42 5.94 -13.17
CA ASN A 20 13.83 7.20 -12.55
C ASN A 20 12.70 7.79 -11.68
N GLU A 21 11.47 7.67 -12.14
CA GLU A 21 10.28 8.10 -11.44
C GLU A 21 10.08 7.32 -10.13
N LEU A 22 10.25 6.00 -10.15
CA LEU A 22 10.11 5.16 -8.97
C LEU A 22 11.28 5.33 -7.98
N VAL A 23 12.49 5.48 -8.49
CA VAL A 23 13.69 5.73 -7.65
C VAL A 23 13.62 7.10 -6.94
N HIS A 24 12.90 8.07 -7.49
CA HIS A 24 12.72 9.38 -6.87
C HIS A 24 12.19 9.27 -5.42
N TYR A 25 11.33 8.31 -5.13
CA TYR A 25 10.77 8.09 -3.79
C TYR A 25 11.79 7.62 -2.74
N LYS A 26 12.98 7.17 -3.16
CA LYS A 26 14.07 6.83 -2.24
C LYS A 26 14.48 8.01 -1.38
N ASN A 27 14.57 9.21 -1.95
CA ASN A 27 14.97 10.42 -1.22
C ASN A 27 13.92 10.85 -0.19
N HIS A 28 12.67 10.48 -0.40
CA HIS A 28 11.56 10.80 0.48
C HIS A 28 11.33 9.73 1.56
N SER A 29 11.82 8.49 1.35
CA SER A 29 11.59 7.39 2.29
C SER A 29 12.10 7.64 3.70
N LEU A 30 13.23 8.36 3.85
CA LEU A 30 13.83 8.67 5.15
C LEU A 30 12.93 9.51 6.06
N GLN A 31 12.01 10.30 5.50
CA GLN A 31 11.06 11.12 6.26
C GLN A 31 9.97 10.27 6.96
N TRP A 32 9.86 9.00 6.57
CA TRP A 32 8.81 8.08 7.00
C TRP A 32 9.32 6.96 7.90
N LEU A 33 10.62 6.98 8.24
CA LEU A 33 11.22 5.98 9.13
C LEU A 33 10.87 6.25 10.61
N PRO A 34 10.66 5.22 11.43
CA PRO A 34 10.59 5.38 12.88
C PRO A 34 11.91 5.95 13.44
N PRO A 35 11.89 6.81 14.49
CA PRO A 35 10.73 7.20 15.29
C PRO A 35 9.91 8.35 14.70
N SER A 36 10.34 8.93 13.58
CA SER A 36 9.78 10.18 13.09
C SER A 36 8.32 10.05 12.64
N GLN A 37 7.91 9.07 11.90
CA GLN A 37 6.48 8.74 11.64
C GLN A 37 6.37 7.62 10.60
N SER A 38 5.65 6.53 10.90
CA SER A 38 5.35 5.54 9.87
C SER A 38 4.29 6.06 8.90
N VAL A 39 4.34 5.64 7.63
CA VAL A 39 3.30 5.94 6.63
C VAL A 39 1.91 5.60 7.18
N TRP A 40 1.81 4.48 7.88
CA TRP A 40 0.57 4.00 8.49
C TRP A 40 0.08 4.86 9.66
N SER A 41 0.99 5.39 10.47
CA SER A 41 0.65 6.33 11.54
C SER A 41 0.06 7.62 11.01
N LYS A 42 0.54 8.10 9.85
CA LYS A 42 -0.01 9.29 9.20
C LYS A 42 -1.34 9.04 8.51
N MET A 43 -1.54 7.83 7.97
CA MET A 43 -2.80 7.46 7.32
C MET A 43 -3.91 7.14 8.31
N ASN A 44 -3.60 6.70 9.55
CA ASN A 44 -4.57 6.13 10.48
C ASN A 44 -4.72 6.84 11.83
N GLY A 45 -3.96 7.91 12.13
CA GLY A 45 -3.93 8.35 13.53
C GLY A 45 -3.37 7.27 14.48
N SER A 46 -2.61 7.66 15.45
CA SER A 46 -1.79 6.82 16.33
C SER A 46 -2.42 5.53 16.88
N HIS A 47 -2.04 4.39 16.33
CA HIS A 47 -2.05 3.10 17.05
C HIS A 47 -0.79 2.32 16.70
N GLN A 48 0.22 2.40 17.57
CA GLN A 48 1.42 1.57 17.48
C GLN A 48 1.14 0.19 18.08
N SER A 49 1.21 -0.85 17.25
CA SER A 49 1.34 -2.23 17.74
C SER A 49 2.81 -2.53 18.03
N ARG A 50 3.13 -2.77 19.30
CA ARG A 50 4.46 -3.24 19.75
C ARG A 50 4.52 -4.76 19.66
N GLN A 51 4.84 -5.32 18.51
CA GLN A 51 5.28 -6.71 18.42
C GLN A 51 6.76 -6.74 18.10
N LYS A 52 7.55 -7.42 18.94
CA LYS A 52 9.01 -7.47 18.92
C LYS A 52 9.50 -8.86 18.55
N GLY A 53 10.65 -8.99 17.89
CA GLY A 53 11.14 -10.27 17.43
C GLY A 53 12.65 -10.45 17.24
N ARG A 54 13.13 -11.53 16.64
CA ARG A 54 14.46 -12.14 16.74
C ARG A 54 15.69 -11.33 16.28
N GLY A 55 16.15 -10.40 17.06
CA GLY A 55 17.50 -9.86 17.14
C GLY A 55 17.67 -9.41 18.59
N MET A 56 18.79 -9.63 19.22
CA MET A 56 19.01 -9.15 20.58
C MET A 56 19.62 -7.76 20.52
N ASP A 57 18.79 -6.73 20.41
CA ASP A 57 19.28 -5.37 20.60
C ASP A 57 19.17 -4.99 22.07
N PHE A 58 20.27 -4.47 22.63
CA PHE A 58 20.33 -4.05 24.04
C PHE A 58 19.28 -2.94 24.25
N SER A 59 18.35 -3.17 25.18
CA SER A 59 17.30 -2.21 25.52
C SER A 59 17.68 -1.38 26.73
N GLU A 60 17.82 -2.04 27.84
CA GLU A 60 18.12 -1.40 29.14
C GLU A 60 18.72 -2.39 30.14
N VAL A 61 19.25 -1.84 31.23
CA VAL A 61 19.65 -2.63 32.41
C VAL A 61 18.65 -2.33 33.52
N ARG A 62 18.02 -3.38 34.05
CA ARG A 62 17.19 -3.26 35.25
C ARG A 62 17.69 -4.14 36.39
N GLN A 63 17.24 -3.90 37.60
CA GLN A 63 17.55 -4.76 38.72
C GLN A 63 17.00 -6.18 38.47
N TYR A 64 17.81 -7.20 38.73
CA TYR A 64 17.45 -8.61 38.60
C TYR A 64 16.20 -8.94 39.44
N GLN A 65 15.30 -9.69 38.88
CA GLN A 65 14.12 -10.24 39.56
C GLN A 65 14.19 -11.77 39.54
N PRO A 66 13.70 -12.46 40.61
CA PRO A 66 13.61 -13.92 40.58
C PRO A 66 12.86 -14.43 39.38
N GLY A 67 13.48 -15.30 38.55
CA GLY A 67 12.95 -15.81 37.30
C GLY A 67 13.64 -15.24 36.05
N ASP A 68 14.46 -14.20 36.16
CA ASP A 68 15.28 -13.72 35.05
C ASP A 68 16.41 -14.70 34.72
N ASP A 69 16.85 -14.74 33.47
CA ASP A 69 18.00 -15.56 33.06
C ASP A 69 19.30 -15.01 33.67
N ILE A 70 19.94 -15.83 34.50
CA ILE A 70 21.18 -15.51 35.17
C ILE A 70 22.32 -15.18 34.18
N ARG A 71 22.25 -15.72 32.96
CA ARG A 71 23.24 -15.46 31.90
C ARG A 71 23.15 -14.03 31.35
N SER A 72 22.04 -13.35 31.58
CA SER A 72 21.81 -11.96 31.18
C SER A 72 22.28 -10.94 32.21
N ILE A 73 22.86 -11.37 33.34
CA ILE A 73 23.36 -10.47 34.38
C ILE A 73 24.53 -9.63 33.85
N ASP A 74 24.41 -8.30 34.01
CA ASP A 74 25.51 -7.37 33.76
C ASP A 74 26.42 -7.28 35.00
N TRP A 75 27.46 -8.10 34.99
CA TRP A 75 28.43 -8.16 36.11
C TRP A 75 29.14 -6.82 36.34
N ARG A 76 29.31 -6.00 35.31
CA ARG A 76 29.96 -4.69 35.42
C ARG A 76 29.10 -3.69 36.19
N VAL A 77 27.81 -3.63 35.88
CA VAL A 77 26.83 -2.77 36.58
C VAL A 77 26.60 -3.33 37.98
N THR A 78 26.47 -4.64 38.14
CA THR A 78 26.31 -5.33 39.43
C THR A 78 27.46 -5.03 40.38
N ALA A 79 28.72 -5.10 39.91
CA ALA A 79 29.90 -4.79 40.72
C ALA A 79 29.93 -3.31 41.19
N ARG A 80 29.41 -2.40 40.38
CA ARG A 80 29.38 -0.97 40.73
C ARG A 80 28.27 -0.60 41.70
N THR A 81 27.10 -1.26 41.58
CA THR A 81 25.89 -0.93 42.35
C THR A 81 25.68 -1.80 43.56
N GLY A 82 26.42 -2.91 43.70
CA GLY A 82 26.25 -3.89 44.77
C GLY A 82 24.96 -4.72 44.69
N LYS A 83 24.14 -4.54 43.65
CA LYS A 83 22.89 -5.27 43.44
C LYS A 83 22.90 -5.91 42.05
N PRO A 84 22.40 -7.16 41.89
CA PRO A 84 22.39 -7.81 40.60
C PRO A 84 21.51 -7.07 39.64
N HIS A 85 22.03 -6.81 38.43
CA HIS A 85 21.31 -6.19 37.32
C HIS A 85 21.32 -7.10 36.11
N THR A 86 20.20 -7.17 35.40
CA THR A 86 20.05 -7.96 34.17
C THR A 86 19.91 -7.05 32.95
N LYS A 87 20.54 -7.47 31.85
CA LYS A 87 20.39 -6.83 30.54
C LYS A 87 19.08 -7.27 29.93
N LEU A 88 18.23 -6.33 29.61
CA LEU A 88 17.06 -6.58 28.79
C LEU A 88 17.42 -6.36 27.32
N TYR A 89 17.08 -7.34 26.53
CA TYR A 89 17.24 -7.28 25.09
C TYR A 89 15.86 -7.17 24.43
N ASN A 90 15.74 -6.28 23.47
CA ASN A 90 14.58 -6.28 22.57
C ASN A 90 14.85 -7.31 21.48
N GLU A 91 13.92 -8.21 21.25
CA GLU A 91 13.99 -9.12 20.13
C GLU A 91 13.59 -8.36 18.86
N GLU A 92 14.57 -8.04 17.99
CA GLU A 92 14.33 -7.41 16.69
C GLU A 92 13.92 -8.49 15.69
N ARG A 93 12.64 -8.52 15.26
CA ARG A 93 12.18 -9.41 14.19
C ARG A 93 12.19 -8.64 12.88
N GLU A 94 12.90 -9.17 11.91
CA GLU A 94 12.65 -8.77 10.53
C GLU A 94 11.16 -8.96 10.23
N GLN A 95 10.48 -7.88 9.83
CA GLN A 95 9.09 -7.92 9.41
C GLN A 95 9.02 -7.74 7.90
N PRO A 96 8.97 -8.84 7.12
CA PRO A 96 8.91 -8.73 5.66
C PRO A 96 7.66 -7.98 5.23
N THR A 97 7.80 -7.05 4.29
CA THR A 97 6.68 -6.38 3.63
C THR A 97 6.39 -7.09 2.31
N MET A 98 5.16 -7.56 2.15
CA MET A 98 4.69 -8.24 0.95
C MET A 98 3.64 -7.36 0.26
N LEU A 99 3.92 -6.95 -0.97
CA LEU A 99 3.03 -6.10 -1.76
C LEU A 99 2.27 -6.95 -2.78
N PHE A 100 0.97 -6.77 -2.87
CA PHE A 100 0.17 -7.20 -4.01
C PHE A 100 -0.19 -5.96 -4.80
N ILE A 101 0.32 -5.86 -6.02
CA ILE A 101 0.19 -4.66 -6.85
C ILE A 101 -0.66 -5.03 -8.06
N ASP A 102 -1.82 -4.41 -8.15
CA ASP A 102 -2.74 -4.56 -9.26
C ASP A 102 -2.40 -3.53 -10.35
N VAL A 103 -2.06 -4.03 -11.53
CA VAL A 103 -1.82 -3.24 -12.76
C VAL A 103 -2.71 -3.71 -13.92
N SER A 104 -3.85 -4.35 -13.60
CA SER A 104 -4.85 -4.80 -14.55
C SER A 104 -5.50 -3.65 -15.32
N ASP A 105 -6.32 -4.01 -16.32
CA ASP A 105 -6.95 -3.02 -17.20
C ASP A 105 -7.82 -2.01 -16.46
N THR A 106 -8.55 -2.42 -15.40
CA THR A 106 -9.33 -1.50 -14.58
C THR A 106 -8.49 -0.45 -13.90
N MET A 107 -7.24 -0.79 -13.57
CA MET A 107 -6.25 0.10 -12.96
C MET A 107 -5.58 1.04 -13.97
N ARG A 108 -5.69 0.78 -15.28
CA ARG A 108 -5.12 1.59 -16.38
C ARG A 108 -6.02 2.75 -16.78
N PHE A 109 -6.68 3.30 -15.83
CA PHE A 109 -7.58 4.42 -15.98
C PHE A 109 -7.14 5.60 -15.13
N GLY A 110 -7.28 6.81 -15.70
CA GLY A 110 -7.01 8.07 -15.01
C GLY A 110 -7.56 9.23 -15.79
N SER A 111 -8.34 10.09 -15.14
CA SER A 111 -9.05 11.20 -15.77
C SER A 111 -8.40 12.57 -15.60
N GLN A 112 -7.43 12.71 -14.69
CA GLN A 112 -6.86 14.02 -14.37
C GLN A 112 -5.33 14.05 -14.40
N LEU A 113 -4.67 13.27 -13.57
CA LEU A 113 -3.24 13.40 -13.34
C LEU A 113 -2.45 12.13 -13.67
N LEU A 114 -2.87 10.98 -13.11
CA LEU A 114 -2.19 9.70 -13.21
C LEU A 114 -3.19 8.58 -13.51
N PHE A 115 -2.73 7.49 -14.13
CA PHE A 115 -3.47 6.23 -14.07
C PHE A 115 -3.46 5.68 -12.65
N LYS A 116 -4.52 4.95 -12.26
CA LYS A 116 -4.59 4.27 -10.95
C LYS A 116 -3.40 3.32 -10.76
N SER A 117 -3.00 2.61 -11.81
CA SER A 117 -1.82 1.72 -11.80
C SER A 117 -0.49 2.46 -11.60
N VAL A 118 -0.34 3.66 -12.15
CA VAL A 118 0.84 4.52 -11.93
C VAL A 118 0.87 4.98 -10.47
N GLN A 119 -0.27 5.38 -9.91
CA GLN A 119 -0.37 5.73 -8.50
C GLN A 119 -0.07 4.54 -7.58
N ALA A 120 -0.52 3.32 -7.96
CA ALA A 120 -0.19 2.08 -7.26
C ALA A 120 1.33 1.81 -7.25
N ALA A 121 1.98 1.98 -8.39
CA ALA A 121 3.42 1.82 -8.53
C ALA A 121 4.22 2.84 -7.72
N HIS A 122 3.78 4.11 -7.68
CA HIS A 122 4.37 5.16 -6.85
C HIS A 122 4.30 4.78 -5.37
N PHE A 123 3.14 4.35 -4.90
CA PHE A 123 2.95 3.94 -3.52
C PHE A 123 3.76 2.69 -3.16
N ALA A 124 3.75 1.67 -4.04
CA ALA A 124 4.56 0.47 -3.87
C ALA A 124 6.06 0.77 -3.83
N SER A 125 6.52 1.71 -4.67
CA SER A 125 7.91 2.17 -4.66
C SER A 125 8.27 2.85 -3.35
N LEU A 126 7.46 3.81 -2.87
CA LEU A 126 7.68 4.48 -1.60
C LEU A 126 7.78 3.47 -0.45
N LEU A 127 6.83 2.53 -0.35
CA LEU A 127 6.85 1.47 0.67
C LEU A 127 8.09 0.59 0.57
N SER A 128 8.49 0.21 -0.65
CA SER A 128 9.69 -0.60 -0.87
C SER A 128 10.95 0.10 -0.37
N TRP A 129 11.08 1.40 -0.62
CA TRP A 129 12.22 2.17 -0.13
C TRP A 129 12.19 2.38 1.38
N ILE A 130 11.02 2.59 1.99
CA ILE A 130 10.86 2.69 3.44
C ILE A 130 11.25 1.36 4.10
N THR A 131 10.74 0.24 3.59
CA THR A 131 11.06 -1.10 4.10
C THR A 131 12.56 -1.39 4.01
N LEU A 132 13.18 -1.08 2.86
CA LEU A 132 14.61 -1.25 2.68
C LEU A 132 15.44 -0.37 3.64
N ALA A 133 15.01 0.87 3.86
CA ALA A 133 15.68 1.79 4.78
C ALA A 133 15.55 1.34 6.26
N ALA A 134 14.45 0.65 6.60
CA ALA A 134 14.27 -0.03 7.89
C ALA A 134 15.06 -1.34 8.00
N LYS A 135 15.83 -1.73 6.97
CA LYS A 135 16.60 -2.99 6.86
C LYS A 135 15.72 -4.24 6.83
N ASP A 136 14.43 -4.08 6.58
CA ASP A 136 13.48 -5.16 6.40
C ASP A 136 13.48 -5.68 4.96
N ARG A 137 12.83 -6.84 4.74
CA ARG A 137 12.72 -7.47 3.43
C ARG A 137 11.44 -7.05 2.74
N VAL A 138 11.53 -6.68 1.46
CA VAL A 138 10.38 -6.37 0.61
C VAL A 138 10.33 -7.31 -0.58
N GLY A 139 9.13 -7.74 -0.92
CA GLY A 139 8.79 -8.53 -2.09
C GLY A 139 7.31 -8.45 -2.36
N GLY A 140 6.80 -9.25 -3.28
CA GLY A 140 5.37 -9.25 -3.56
C GLY A 140 4.97 -9.93 -4.85
N ILE A 141 3.76 -9.65 -5.25
CA ILE A 141 3.14 -10.10 -6.49
C ILE A 141 2.67 -8.90 -7.29
N ILE A 142 2.95 -8.92 -8.57
CA ILE A 142 2.42 -7.99 -9.55
C ILE A 142 1.34 -8.76 -10.32
N PHE A 143 0.12 -8.24 -10.33
CA PHE A 143 -1.04 -8.81 -10.99
C PHE A 143 -1.45 -7.95 -12.18
N ASP A 144 -1.49 -8.53 -13.37
CA ASP A 144 -1.81 -7.84 -14.63
C ASP A 144 -3.25 -8.03 -15.11
N GLY A 145 -4.08 -8.72 -14.32
CA GLY A 145 -5.44 -9.08 -14.67
C GLY A 145 -5.60 -10.56 -15.06
N LEU A 146 -4.59 -11.20 -15.63
CA LEU A 146 -4.57 -12.61 -16.04
C LEU A 146 -3.57 -13.43 -15.26
N SER A 147 -2.36 -12.94 -15.20
CA SER A 147 -1.19 -13.59 -14.67
C SER A 147 -0.63 -12.86 -13.47
N THR A 148 0.30 -13.50 -12.81
CA THR A 148 1.01 -12.94 -11.66
C THR A 148 2.49 -13.14 -11.84
N LEU A 149 3.27 -12.11 -11.53
CA LEU A 149 4.71 -12.19 -11.42
C LEU A 149 5.10 -12.10 -9.95
N ASP A 150 5.78 -13.12 -9.43
CA ASP A 150 6.20 -13.16 -8.04
C ASP A 150 7.65 -12.70 -7.85
N CYS A 151 7.84 -11.87 -6.84
CA CYS A 151 9.13 -11.36 -6.40
C CYS A 151 9.37 -11.75 -4.95
N LYS A 152 10.37 -12.62 -4.71
CA LYS A 152 10.70 -13.08 -3.35
C LYS A 152 11.20 -11.93 -2.48
N PRO A 153 10.83 -11.91 -1.17
CA PRO A 153 11.24 -10.85 -0.26
C PRO A 153 12.77 -10.81 -0.07
N SER A 154 13.36 -9.62 -0.22
CA SER A 154 14.79 -9.39 -0.11
C SER A 154 15.08 -8.02 0.52
N SER A 155 16.16 -7.94 1.30
CA SER A 155 16.68 -6.68 1.89
C SER A 155 17.80 -6.05 1.04
N ARG A 156 18.01 -6.52 -0.21
CA ARG A 156 19.05 -6.00 -1.09
C ARG A 156 18.49 -4.92 -2.01
N GLN A 157 19.16 -3.79 -2.11
CA GLN A 157 18.76 -2.70 -3.02
C GLN A 157 18.60 -3.17 -4.48
N LYS A 158 19.49 -4.07 -4.96
CA LYS A 158 19.36 -4.65 -6.30
C LYS A 158 18.03 -5.35 -6.52
N SER A 159 17.57 -6.12 -5.55
CA SER A 159 16.28 -6.84 -5.64
C SER A 159 15.09 -5.86 -5.65
N VAL A 160 15.17 -4.76 -4.90
CA VAL A 160 14.15 -3.70 -4.94
C VAL A 160 14.09 -3.03 -6.32
N LEU A 161 15.25 -2.74 -6.91
CA LEU A 161 15.31 -2.18 -8.28
C LEU A 161 14.75 -3.17 -9.31
N GLN A 162 15.06 -4.48 -9.18
CA GLN A 162 14.48 -5.52 -10.04
C GLN A 162 12.95 -5.60 -9.87
N PHE A 163 12.45 -5.51 -8.64
CA PHE A 163 11.01 -5.49 -8.39
C PHE A 163 10.33 -4.28 -9.05
N MET A 164 10.93 -3.08 -8.94
CA MET A 164 10.43 -1.90 -9.64
C MET A 164 10.47 -2.05 -11.16
N GLN A 165 11.55 -2.64 -11.69
CA GLN A 165 11.65 -2.91 -13.12
C GLN A 165 10.56 -3.87 -13.59
N SER A 166 10.25 -4.90 -12.79
CA SER A 166 9.15 -5.82 -13.07
C SER A 166 7.78 -5.14 -13.07
N ILE A 167 7.53 -4.19 -12.16
CA ILE A 167 6.30 -3.39 -12.16
C ILE A 167 6.18 -2.58 -13.46
N ILE A 168 7.29 -1.94 -13.89
CA ILE A 168 7.34 -1.14 -15.11
C ILE A 168 7.06 -2.00 -16.33
N GLU A 169 7.70 -3.16 -16.44
CA GLU A 169 7.54 -4.08 -17.56
C GLU A 169 6.10 -4.58 -17.65
N GLN A 170 5.51 -5.06 -16.55
CA GLN A 170 4.13 -5.53 -16.53
C GLN A 170 3.14 -4.40 -16.87
N HIS A 171 3.37 -3.20 -16.32
CA HIS A 171 2.51 -2.06 -16.59
C HIS A 171 2.61 -1.61 -18.06
N ASN A 172 3.81 -1.44 -18.62
CA ASN A 172 4.00 -0.88 -19.95
C ASN A 172 3.69 -1.90 -21.07
N THR A 173 3.92 -3.22 -20.85
CA THR A 173 3.72 -4.26 -21.88
C THR A 173 2.24 -4.53 -22.15
N ASN A 174 1.40 -4.46 -21.13
CA ASN A 174 -0.04 -4.76 -21.28
C ASN A 174 -0.84 -3.66 -22.01
N SER A 175 -0.16 -2.61 -22.52
CA SER A 175 -0.82 -1.49 -23.21
C SER A 175 -1.57 -1.90 -24.48
N ASP A 176 -1.22 -3.03 -25.10
CA ASP A 176 -1.71 -3.49 -26.40
C ASP A 176 -2.62 -4.75 -26.30
N SER A 177 -2.96 -5.18 -25.08
CA SER A 177 -3.76 -6.39 -24.87
C SER A 177 -5.26 -6.11 -25.08
N GLU A 178 -5.99 -7.06 -25.65
CA GLU A 178 -7.46 -6.98 -25.70
C GLU A 178 -8.05 -7.03 -24.28
N PRO A 179 -9.12 -6.25 -24.02
CA PRO A 179 -9.76 -6.22 -22.70
C PRO A 179 -10.28 -7.60 -22.27
N LEU A 180 -10.00 -7.98 -21.04
CA LEU A 180 -10.36 -9.27 -20.49
C LEU A 180 -11.80 -9.34 -20.00
N ASP A 181 -12.42 -10.53 -20.08
CA ASP A 181 -13.71 -10.79 -19.46
C ASP A 181 -13.61 -10.72 -17.92
N THR A 182 -14.58 -10.05 -17.32
CA THR A 182 -14.63 -9.83 -15.85
C THR A 182 -14.59 -11.14 -15.05
N ALA A 183 -15.18 -12.21 -15.57
CA ALA A 183 -15.17 -13.52 -14.92
C ALA A 183 -13.74 -14.10 -14.85
N GLN A 184 -12.94 -13.90 -15.89
CA GLN A 184 -11.54 -14.31 -15.93
C GLN A 184 -10.69 -13.46 -14.97
N GLN A 185 -10.90 -12.15 -14.94
CA GLN A 185 -10.19 -11.25 -14.01
C GLN A 185 -10.45 -11.60 -12.55
N THR A 186 -11.70 -11.83 -12.15
CA THR A 186 -12.06 -12.19 -10.77
C THR A 186 -11.45 -13.51 -10.34
N SER A 187 -11.52 -14.55 -11.21
CA SER A 187 -10.89 -15.84 -10.94
C SER A 187 -9.37 -15.74 -10.85
N SER A 188 -8.75 -14.90 -11.68
CA SER A 188 -7.30 -14.69 -11.68
C SER A 188 -6.83 -13.89 -10.47
N PHE A 189 -7.62 -12.92 -10.00
CA PHE A 189 -7.32 -12.16 -8.78
C PHE A 189 -7.27 -13.07 -7.54
N ALA A 190 -8.27 -13.95 -7.37
CA ALA A 190 -8.28 -14.93 -6.28
C ALA A 190 -7.09 -15.90 -6.35
N LYS A 191 -6.68 -16.33 -7.56
CA LYS A 191 -5.48 -17.15 -7.77
C LYS A 191 -4.21 -16.38 -7.38
N GLY A 192 -4.10 -15.10 -7.75
CA GLY A 192 -2.98 -14.24 -7.37
C GLY A 192 -2.87 -14.07 -5.85
N LEU A 193 -3.99 -13.88 -5.16
CA LEU A 193 -4.02 -13.83 -3.70
C LEU A 193 -3.60 -15.17 -3.07
N SER A 194 -4.00 -16.30 -3.65
CA SER A 194 -3.58 -17.63 -3.20
C SER A 194 -2.08 -17.84 -3.39
N GLN A 195 -1.50 -17.30 -4.46
CA GLN A 195 -0.06 -17.32 -4.69
C GLN A 195 0.67 -16.44 -3.67
N LEU A 196 0.16 -15.25 -3.36
CA LEU A 196 0.68 -14.39 -2.30
C LEU A 196 0.72 -15.15 -0.96
N GLN A 197 -0.34 -15.89 -0.63
CA GLN A 197 -0.42 -16.68 0.59
C GLN A 197 0.70 -17.73 0.68
N ARG A 198 1.07 -18.35 -0.44
CA ARG A 198 2.17 -19.35 -0.49
C ARG A 198 3.55 -18.72 -0.35
N LEU A 199 3.73 -17.51 -0.86
CA LEU A 199 5.01 -16.79 -0.83
C LEU A 199 5.25 -16.05 0.48
N CYS A 200 4.18 -15.69 1.18
CA CYS A 200 4.22 -14.80 2.32
C CYS A 200 4.76 -15.52 3.57
N PRO A 201 5.90 -15.09 4.14
CA PRO A 201 6.35 -15.56 5.44
C PRO A 201 5.36 -15.16 6.54
N LYS A 202 5.25 -15.97 7.60
CA LYS A 202 4.45 -15.59 8.78
C LYS A 202 5.05 -14.38 9.49
N GLY A 203 4.19 -13.50 10.00
CA GLY A 203 4.59 -12.25 10.64
C GLY A 203 4.89 -11.11 9.67
N SER A 204 4.53 -11.27 8.39
CA SER A 204 4.70 -10.22 7.37
C SER A 204 3.66 -9.11 7.51
N GLU A 205 4.03 -7.94 7.05
CA GLU A 205 3.08 -6.90 6.68
C GLU A 205 2.69 -7.07 5.21
N ILE A 206 1.39 -7.24 4.94
CA ILE A 206 0.86 -7.48 3.59
C ILE A 206 0.05 -6.26 3.19
N VAL A 207 0.35 -5.70 2.03
CA VAL A 207 -0.36 -4.55 1.49
C VAL A 207 -0.94 -4.91 0.12
N ILE A 208 -2.26 -4.86 0.02
CA ILE A 208 -2.99 -5.08 -1.24
C ILE A 208 -3.32 -3.72 -1.83
N ILE A 209 -2.77 -3.43 -3.01
CA ILE A 209 -2.94 -2.15 -3.72
C ILE A 209 -3.75 -2.43 -4.99
N SER A 210 -5.01 -2.00 -5.02
CA SER A 210 -5.94 -2.24 -6.11
C SER A 210 -7.10 -1.23 -6.08
N ASP A 211 -7.91 -1.18 -7.12
CA ASP A 211 -9.24 -0.57 -7.09
C ASP A 211 -10.31 -1.52 -6.54
N PHE A 212 -9.96 -2.79 -6.35
CA PHE A 212 -10.83 -3.85 -5.82
C PHE A 212 -12.06 -4.20 -6.66
N TYR A 213 -12.12 -3.81 -7.95
CA TYR A 213 -13.24 -4.23 -8.81
C TYR A 213 -13.27 -5.75 -9.09
N ALA A 214 -12.12 -6.42 -9.00
CA ALA A 214 -12.01 -7.88 -9.11
C ALA A 214 -12.28 -8.63 -7.79
N LEU A 215 -12.64 -7.91 -6.71
CA LEU A 215 -12.89 -8.49 -5.40
C LEU A 215 -14.20 -9.28 -5.37
N THR A 216 -14.13 -10.51 -4.87
CA THR A 216 -15.28 -11.42 -4.69
C THR A 216 -15.32 -12.00 -3.29
N ASP A 217 -16.44 -12.63 -2.93
CA ASP A 217 -16.57 -13.32 -1.63
C ASP A 217 -15.59 -14.48 -1.48
N GLU A 218 -15.11 -15.09 -2.57
CA GLU A 218 -14.05 -16.11 -2.54
C GLU A 218 -12.76 -15.56 -1.95
N CYS A 219 -12.42 -14.31 -2.24
CA CYS A 219 -11.23 -13.64 -1.70
C CYS A 219 -11.27 -13.50 -0.17
N LYS A 220 -12.48 -13.44 0.42
CA LYS A 220 -12.68 -13.31 1.86
C LYS A 220 -12.05 -14.45 2.66
N ALA A 221 -12.17 -15.69 2.16
CA ALA A 221 -11.55 -16.84 2.81
C ALA A 221 -10.02 -16.75 2.80
N ILE A 222 -9.43 -16.29 1.67
CA ILE A 222 -7.98 -16.12 1.52
C ILE A 222 -7.49 -15.01 2.44
N PHE A 223 -8.15 -13.86 2.47
CA PHE A 223 -7.80 -12.76 3.36
C PHE A 223 -7.91 -13.14 4.83
N SER A 224 -8.96 -13.89 5.21
CA SER A 224 -9.10 -14.42 6.57
C SER A 224 -7.96 -15.35 6.98
N GLN A 225 -7.42 -16.14 6.05
CA GLN A 225 -6.27 -16.98 6.33
C GLN A 225 -4.97 -16.17 6.41
N LEU A 226 -4.78 -15.20 5.53
CA LEU A 226 -3.63 -14.29 5.54
C LEU A 226 -3.56 -13.46 6.83
N SER A 227 -4.69 -12.93 7.30
CA SER A 227 -4.76 -12.07 8.50
C SER A 227 -4.50 -12.81 9.81
N LYS A 228 -4.62 -14.15 9.86
CA LYS A 228 -4.35 -14.93 11.07
C LYS A 228 -2.91 -14.82 11.58
N HIS A 229 -1.95 -14.66 10.68
CA HIS A 229 -0.52 -14.68 11.00
C HIS A 229 0.23 -13.46 10.51
N ASN A 230 -0.46 -12.55 9.81
CA ASN A 230 0.14 -11.40 9.16
C ASN A 230 -0.71 -10.16 9.41
N ARG A 231 -0.10 -9.00 9.30
CA ARG A 231 -0.82 -7.73 9.31
C ARG A 231 -1.23 -7.41 7.88
N LEU A 232 -2.53 -7.40 7.61
CA LEU A 232 -3.06 -7.13 6.27
C LEU A 232 -3.61 -5.72 6.20
N GLN A 233 -3.35 -5.02 5.08
CA GLN A 233 -3.83 -3.68 4.81
C GLN A 233 -4.32 -3.57 3.36
N PHE A 234 -5.40 -2.84 3.16
CA PHE A 234 -5.94 -2.51 1.86
C PHE A 234 -5.63 -1.06 1.50
N VAL A 235 -5.18 -0.85 0.28
CA VAL A 235 -4.97 0.47 -0.31
C VAL A 235 -5.81 0.54 -1.58
N MET A 236 -6.96 1.19 -1.45
CA MET A 236 -7.89 1.38 -2.56
C MET A 236 -7.48 2.63 -3.35
N ILE A 237 -7.28 2.47 -4.64
CA ILE A 237 -6.99 3.58 -5.54
C ILE A 237 -8.22 3.86 -6.38
N SER A 238 -8.65 5.11 -6.39
CA SER A 238 -9.84 5.58 -7.12
C SER A 238 -9.49 6.78 -7.98
N ASP A 239 -10.25 6.95 -9.06
CA ASP A 239 -10.12 8.11 -9.93
C ASP A 239 -11.22 9.15 -9.66
N PRO A 240 -10.93 10.46 -9.77
CA PRO A 240 -11.93 11.50 -9.57
C PRO A 240 -13.15 11.40 -10.48
N LEU A 241 -13.01 10.90 -11.73
CA LEU A 241 -14.13 10.70 -12.64
C LEU A 241 -15.08 9.63 -12.10
N GLU A 242 -14.54 8.51 -11.65
CA GLU A 242 -15.33 7.42 -11.05
C GLU A 242 -16.16 7.92 -9.87
N GLN A 243 -15.63 8.88 -9.12
CA GLN A 243 -16.30 9.52 -7.97
C GLN A 243 -17.24 10.65 -8.34
N GLY A 244 -17.51 10.90 -9.62
CA GLY A 244 -18.31 12.03 -10.07
C GLY A 244 -17.66 13.41 -9.86
N SER A 245 -16.40 13.47 -9.37
CA SER A 245 -15.67 14.71 -9.04
C SER A 245 -14.87 15.24 -10.23
N THR A 246 -15.35 15.05 -11.46
CA THR A 246 -14.64 15.52 -12.66
C THR A 246 -14.91 16.97 -12.95
N ARG A 247 -13.88 17.69 -13.44
CA ARG A 247 -14.01 19.01 -14.06
C ARG A 247 -14.36 18.94 -15.55
N PHE A 248 -14.30 17.75 -16.12
CA PHE A 248 -14.66 17.55 -17.52
C PHE A 248 -16.15 17.78 -17.74
N ASN A 249 -16.48 18.54 -18.77
CA ASN A 249 -17.84 18.81 -19.21
C ASN A 249 -17.88 18.46 -20.71
N GLY A 250 -18.69 17.50 -21.07
CA GLY A 250 -18.82 17.04 -22.45
C GLY A 250 -19.41 15.65 -22.50
N THR A 251 -19.66 15.15 -23.71
CA THR A 251 -20.18 13.81 -23.95
C THR A 251 -19.05 12.93 -24.48
N GLU A 252 -18.78 11.83 -23.80
CA GLU A 252 -17.75 10.87 -24.19
C GLU A 252 -18.30 9.46 -24.30
N TYR A 253 -17.69 8.67 -25.17
CA TYR A 253 -18.00 7.26 -25.30
C TYR A 253 -17.17 6.46 -24.30
N VAL A 254 -17.84 5.88 -23.32
CA VAL A 254 -17.22 5.13 -22.23
C VAL A 254 -17.56 3.66 -22.38
N SER A 255 -16.57 2.80 -22.15
CA SER A 255 -16.72 1.34 -22.15
C SER A 255 -16.14 0.75 -20.88
N ASP A 256 -16.87 -0.20 -20.28
CA ASP A 256 -16.43 -1.01 -19.12
C ASP A 256 -16.13 -2.47 -19.48
N ASN A 257 -15.78 -2.74 -20.75
CA ASN A 257 -15.59 -4.07 -21.34
C ASN A 257 -16.86 -4.94 -21.45
N LYS A 258 -17.96 -4.57 -20.78
CA LYS A 258 -19.26 -5.26 -20.88
C LYS A 258 -20.30 -4.42 -21.59
N ARG A 259 -20.26 -3.14 -21.35
CA ARG A 259 -21.23 -2.17 -21.86
C ARG A 259 -20.50 -0.93 -22.30
N SER A 260 -20.97 -0.38 -23.39
CA SER A 260 -20.48 0.89 -23.90
C SER A 260 -21.66 1.85 -24.04
N ALA A 261 -21.47 3.08 -23.59
CA ALA A 261 -22.50 4.10 -23.63
C ALA A 261 -21.88 5.49 -23.81
N TRP A 262 -22.65 6.38 -24.46
CA TRP A 262 -22.35 7.80 -24.44
C TRP A 262 -22.79 8.38 -23.09
N LEU A 263 -21.85 8.94 -22.35
CA LEU A 263 -22.13 9.61 -21.07
C LEU A 263 -21.91 11.11 -21.23
N ASP A 264 -22.92 11.88 -20.81
CA ASP A 264 -22.80 13.34 -20.69
C ASP A 264 -22.33 13.71 -19.30
N PHE A 265 -21.06 14.08 -19.20
CA PHE A 265 -20.41 14.51 -17.96
C PHE A 265 -20.78 15.97 -17.57
N SER A 266 -21.50 16.70 -18.39
CA SER A 266 -22.09 18.00 -18.02
C SER A 266 -23.31 17.81 -17.13
N SER A 267 -23.97 16.66 -17.24
CA SER A 267 -25.19 16.33 -16.51
C SER A 267 -24.94 16.05 -15.04
N SER A 268 -25.65 16.75 -14.16
CA SER A 268 -25.62 16.47 -12.72
C SER A 268 -26.17 15.09 -12.34
N SER A 269 -27.07 14.53 -13.15
CA SER A 269 -27.60 13.18 -12.93
C SER A 269 -26.55 12.11 -13.21
N THR A 270 -25.73 12.26 -14.25
CA THR A 270 -24.61 11.37 -14.57
C THR A 270 -23.56 11.40 -13.45
N LYS A 271 -23.17 12.61 -13.03
CA LYS A 271 -22.21 12.76 -11.92
C LYS A 271 -22.69 12.12 -10.62
N LYS A 272 -23.96 12.31 -10.26
CA LYS A 272 -24.57 11.67 -9.08
C LYS A 272 -24.65 10.14 -9.22
N ALA A 273 -24.96 9.61 -10.40
CA ALA A 273 -24.99 8.18 -10.63
C ALA A 273 -23.61 7.54 -10.46
N LEU A 274 -22.55 8.17 -10.99
CA LEU A 274 -21.17 7.74 -10.81
C LEU A 274 -20.76 7.79 -9.33
N GLU A 275 -21.06 8.87 -8.63
CA GLU A 275 -20.80 9.02 -7.20
C GLU A 275 -21.50 7.94 -6.37
N GLN A 276 -22.77 7.66 -6.66
CA GLN A 276 -23.51 6.59 -5.98
C GLN A 276 -22.87 5.23 -6.21
N GLN A 277 -22.46 4.91 -7.45
CA GLN A 277 -21.82 3.65 -7.77
C GLN A 277 -20.45 3.52 -7.06
N ALA A 278 -19.65 4.58 -7.06
CA ALA A 278 -18.38 4.61 -6.35
C ALA A 278 -18.57 4.43 -4.83
N ASN A 279 -19.58 5.09 -4.25
CA ASN A 279 -19.89 4.95 -2.83
C ASN A 279 -20.35 3.53 -2.47
N LEU A 280 -21.15 2.88 -3.31
CA LEU A 280 -21.56 1.49 -3.12
C LEU A 280 -20.36 0.54 -3.18
N HIS A 281 -19.48 0.72 -4.17
CA HIS A 281 -18.26 -0.08 -4.28
C HIS A 281 -17.33 0.12 -3.08
N LYS A 282 -17.08 1.37 -2.71
CA LYS A 282 -16.28 1.70 -1.51
C LYS A 282 -16.88 1.08 -0.25
N ALA A 283 -18.20 1.17 -0.07
CA ALA A 283 -18.89 0.56 1.07
C ALA A 283 -18.75 -0.98 1.08
N TYR A 284 -18.80 -1.63 -0.06
CA TYR A 284 -18.57 -3.07 -0.19
C TYR A 284 -17.16 -3.46 0.28
N VAL A 285 -16.12 -2.78 -0.23
CA VAL A 285 -14.73 -3.01 0.17
C VAL A 285 -14.53 -2.71 1.65
N GLN A 286 -15.13 -1.62 2.15
CA GLN A 286 -15.03 -1.19 3.54
C GLN A 286 -15.71 -2.19 4.49
N ASN A 287 -16.86 -2.72 4.12
CA ASN A 287 -17.56 -3.75 4.90
C ASN A 287 -16.73 -5.04 4.97
N MET A 288 -16.13 -5.47 3.86
CA MET A 288 -15.23 -6.63 3.86
C MET A 288 -13.99 -6.40 4.75
N ALA A 289 -13.38 -5.23 4.64
CA ALA A 289 -12.23 -4.86 5.48
C ALA A 289 -12.59 -4.85 6.97
N MET A 290 -13.73 -4.26 7.34
CA MET A 290 -14.22 -4.25 8.73
C MET A 290 -14.47 -5.65 9.28
N GLN A 291 -15.13 -6.54 8.50
CA GLN A 291 -15.41 -7.93 8.92
C GLN A 291 -14.13 -8.74 9.20
N LEU A 292 -13.03 -8.39 8.54
CA LEU A 292 -11.73 -9.06 8.66
C LEU A 292 -10.74 -8.29 9.55
N SER A 293 -11.17 -7.16 10.16
CA SER A 293 -10.30 -6.26 10.93
C SER A 293 -9.09 -5.76 10.14
N ILE A 294 -9.27 -5.55 8.82
CA ILE A 294 -8.27 -5.03 7.91
C ILE A 294 -8.42 -3.51 7.81
N GLN A 295 -7.33 -2.79 7.84
CA GLN A 295 -7.34 -1.35 7.63
C GLN A 295 -7.46 -1.03 6.15
N LEU A 296 -8.38 -0.12 5.80
CA LEU A 296 -8.58 0.38 4.45
C LEU A 296 -8.09 1.81 4.33
N HIS A 297 -7.18 2.05 3.40
CA HIS A 297 -6.68 3.36 3.00
C HIS A 297 -7.17 3.69 1.61
N CYS A 298 -7.50 4.95 1.37
CA CYS A 298 -7.94 5.41 0.05
C CYS A 298 -6.93 6.42 -0.50
N LEU A 299 -6.51 6.23 -1.74
CA LEU A 299 -5.66 7.13 -2.51
C LEU A 299 -6.38 7.52 -3.80
N SER A 300 -6.16 8.74 -4.25
CA SER A 300 -6.70 9.25 -5.52
C SER A 300 -5.62 9.28 -6.60
N SER A 301 -5.95 8.91 -7.82
CA SER A 301 -5.10 9.11 -9.01
C SER A 301 -5.03 10.57 -9.45
N GLY A 302 -5.96 11.41 -8.99
CA GLY A 302 -6.03 12.84 -9.34
C GLY A 302 -5.08 13.75 -8.55
N LEU A 303 -4.32 13.20 -7.59
CA LEU A 303 -3.43 13.98 -6.73
C LEU A 303 -2.05 13.32 -6.62
N PRO A 304 -0.96 14.09 -6.51
CA PRO A 304 0.37 13.52 -6.25
C PRO A 304 0.41 12.74 -4.94
N LEU A 305 1.09 11.59 -4.92
CA LEU A 305 1.15 10.71 -3.76
C LEU A 305 1.56 11.42 -2.47
N LEU A 306 2.68 12.14 -2.50
CA LEU A 306 3.22 12.78 -1.30
C LEU A 306 2.29 13.86 -0.73
N SER A 307 1.50 14.54 -1.59
CA SER A 307 0.51 15.52 -1.11
C SER A 307 -0.59 14.86 -0.30
N GLN A 308 -1.06 13.68 -0.73
CA GLN A 308 -2.11 12.94 -0.03
C GLN A 308 -1.63 12.42 1.33
N LEU A 309 -0.39 11.95 1.39
CA LEU A 309 0.19 11.44 2.63
C LEU A 309 0.54 12.55 3.64
N THR A 310 0.79 13.78 3.19
CA THR A 310 1.13 14.91 4.07
C THR A 310 -0.10 15.70 4.52
N SER A 311 -1.14 15.81 3.68
CA SER A 311 -2.37 16.58 4.00
C SER A 311 -3.29 15.91 5.03
N SER A 312 -3.07 14.65 5.34
CA SER A 312 -3.76 13.96 6.45
C SER A 312 -3.41 14.52 7.84
N GLN A 313 -2.65 15.63 7.92
CA GLN A 313 -2.21 16.25 9.17
C GLN A 313 -3.13 17.35 9.70
N ASP A 314 -4.10 17.85 8.91
CA ASP A 314 -4.96 18.98 9.33
C ASP A 314 -6.44 18.56 9.35
N PRO A 315 -6.98 18.15 10.52
CA PRO A 315 -8.42 17.86 10.63
C PRO A 315 -9.31 19.11 10.46
N SER A 316 -8.72 20.31 10.39
CA SER A 316 -9.45 21.57 10.36
C SER A 316 -9.88 22.07 8.96
N GLN A 317 -9.56 21.34 7.88
CA GLN A 317 -9.93 21.76 6.51
C GLN A 317 -11.04 20.94 5.84
N GLN A 318 -11.59 19.93 6.49
CA GLN A 318 -12.69 19.13 5.91
C GLN A 318 -14.07 19.85 5.97
N ASP A 319 -14.20 21.00 6.64
CA ASP A 319 -15.50 21.65 6.88
C ASP A 319 -15.70 22.99 6.14
N LYS A 320 -14.82 23.35 5.19
CA LYS A 320 -14.94 24.62 4.43
C LYS A 320 -15.39 24.50 2.98
N GLY A 321 -15.80 23.28 2.54
CA GLY A 321 -16.29 23.04 1.17
C GLY A 321 -17.81 22.94 1.01
N ALA A 322 -18.60 23.17 2.07
CA ALA A 322 -20.05 23.13 2.03
C ALA A 322 -20.63 24.47 2.50
N LYS A 323 -20.54 25.48 1.62
CA LYS A 323 -21.46 26.64 1.60
C LYS A 323 -21.58 27.16 0.18
#